data_bd661d1769ab8a62b12c5fd4e67c290f
#
_entry.id   bd661d1769ab8a62b12c5fd4e67c290f
#
_cell.length_a   1.000
_cell.length_b   1.000
_cell.length_c   1.000
_cell.angle_alpha   90.00
_cell.angle_beta   90.00
_cell.angle_gamma   90.00
#
_symmetry.space_group_name_H-M   'P 1'
#
loop_
_entity.id
_entity.type
_entity.pdbx_description
1 polymer ?
#
loop_
_entity_poly.entity_id
_entity_poly.type
_entity_poly.pdbx_seq_one_letter_code
_entity_poly.pdbx_strand_id
1 'polypeptide(L)'
;MLMSAYAHYRSRDYEKAISSAQEYISLHPGGDGAPYAYYLLAICQFDQIIDVGRDQARSDLALLALNEVTARFPESDYARDASLKTDMVMDQLAGKEMEVGRYYLLRGEHLAAINRFRTVVTEYQSTTHVPEALHRLVESYLSIGLIGQAQQTAAVLGHNYPGSNWYSDSYALMQGQGVELPAPPDAKAGFNLFDRIGKLVF
;
A
#
# COMPACT_ATOMS: atom_id res chain seq x y z
N MET A 1 8.51 -27.09 -21.08
CA MET A 1 8.13 -25.69 -20.80
C MET A 1 8.02 -25.40 -19.31
N LEU A 2 6.99 -25.85 -18.58
CA LEU A 2 6.79 -25.47 -17.17
C LEU A 2 7.93 -25.94 -16.24
N MET A 3 8.41 -27.16 -16.38
CA MET A 3 9.60 -27.65 -15.65
C MET A 3 10.88 -26.90 -16.03
N SER A 4 10.99 -26.44 -17.27
CA SER A 4 12.12 -25.58 -17.71
C SER A 4 12.05 -24.21 -17.03
N ALA A 5 10.87 -23.59 -16.98
CA ALA A 5 10.65 -22.33 -16.26
C ALA A 5 11.06 -22.45 -14.78
N TYR A 6 10.64 -23.53 -14.12
CA TYR A 6 11.04 -23.81 -12.73
C TYR A 6 12.57 -24.02 -12.58
N ALA A 7 13.22 -24.75 -13.50
CA ALA A 7 14.66 -24.96 -13.45
C ALA A 7 15.42 -23.65 -13.60
N HIS A 8 14.99 -22.75 -14.50
CA HIS A 8 15.55 -21.42 -14.66
C HIS A 8 15.35 -20.56 -13.41
N TYR A 9 14.16 -20.58 -12.80
CA TYR A 9 13.91 -19.91 -11.53
C TYR A 9 14.87 -20.40 -10.43
N ARG A 10 15.03 -21.71 -10.28
CA ARG A 10 15.94 -22.30 -9.27
C ARG A 10 17.40 -21.94 -9.51
N SER A 11 17.80 -21.69 -10.75
CA SER A 11 19.14 -21.20 -11.10
C SER A 11 19.28 -19.66 -11.04
N ARG A 12 18.20 -18.95 -10.62
CA ARG A 12 18.10 -17.49 -10.59
C ARG A 12 18.25 -16.82 -11.96
N ASP A 13 18.00 -17.55 -13.04
CA ASP A 13 17.91 -17.01 -14.39
C ASP A 13 16.44 -16.56 -14.61
N TYR A 14 16.09 -15.44 -13.95
CA TYR A 14 14.71 -14.97 -13.91
C TYR A 14 14.15 -14.60 -15.28
N GLU A 15 14.97 -14.05 -16.17
CA GLU A 15 14.52 -13.67 -17.52
C GLU A 15 14.09 -14.89 -18.33
N LYS A 16 14.90 -15.97 -18.30
CA LYS A 16 14.50 -17.21 -18.98
C LYS A 16 13.35 -17.91 -18.30
N ALA A 17 13.25 -17.83 -16.97
CA ALA A 17 12.11 -18.36 -16.23
C ALA A 17 10.81 -17.66 -16.64
N ILE A 18 10.81 -16.34 -16.70
CA ILE A 18 9.67 -15.51 -17.14
C ILE A 18 9.29 -15.85 -18.58
N SER A 19 10.26 -15.88 -19.51
CA SER A 19 10.01 -16.20 -20.92
C SER A 19 9.39 -17.60 -21.09
N SER A 20 9.94 -18.62 -20.40
CA SER A 20 9.39 -19.99 -20.46
C SER A 20 8.01 -20.11 -19.81
N ALA A 21 7.73 -19.34 -18.75
CA ALA A 21 6.41 -19.29 -18.12
C ALA A 21 5.38 -18.60 -19.05
N GLN A 22 5.75 -17.50 -19.69
CA GLN A 22 4.91 -16.79 -20.66
C GLN A 22 4.59 -17.67 -21.89
N GLU A 23 5.59 -18.40 -22.40
CA GLU A 23 5.37 -19.35 -23.49
C GLU A 23 4.37 -20.43 -23.09
N TYR A 24 4.50 -21.00 -21.88
CA TYR A 24 3.53 -21.96 -21.36
C TYR A 24 2.11 -21.37 -21.26
N ILE A 25 1.98 -20.18 -20.70
CA ILE A 25 0.70 -19.48 -20.55
C ILE A 25 0.05 -19.23 -21.92
N SER A 26 0.83 -18.83 -22.93
CA SER A 26 0.32 -18.55 -24.26
C SER A 26 -0.25 -19.80 -24.97
N LEU A 27 0.35 -20.96 -24.72
CA LEU A 27 -0.05 -22.23 -25.34
C LEU A 27 -1.13 -22.96 -24.54
N HIS A 28 -1.19 -22.76 -23.22
CA HIS A 28 -2.07 -23.47 -22.30
C HIS A 28 -2.74 -22.52 -21.26
N PRO A 29 -3.48 -21.48 -21.69
CA PRO A 29 -3.98 -20.44 -20.80
C PRO A 29 -4.99 -20.93 -19.74
N GLY A 30 -5.68 -22.05 -20.01
CA GLY A 30 -6.65 -22.69 -19.11
C GLY A 30 -6.24 -24.10 -18.67
N GLY A 31 -4.99 -24.50 -18.88
CA GLY A 31 -4.51 -25.81 -18.45
C GLY A 31 -4.28 -25.91 -16.94
N ASP A 32 -4.25 -27.14 -16.40
CA ASP A 32 -4.04 -27.40 -14.97
C ASP A 32 -2.76 -26.78 -14.40
N GLY A 33 -1.75 -26.57 -15.21
CA GLY A 33 -0.50 -25.91 -14.84
C GLY A 33 -0.51 -24.37 -14.95
N ALA A 34 -1.59 -23.76 -15.47
CA ALA A 34 -1.66 -22.33 -15.67
C ALA A 34 -1.53 -21.54 -14.34
N PRO A 35 -2.22 -21.90 -13.24
CA PRO A 35 -2.07 -21.20 -11.97
C PRO A 35 -0.61 -21.15 -11.49
N TYR A 36 0.11 -22.26 -11.64
CA TYR A 36 1.52 -22.31 -11.28
C TYR A 36 2.40 -21.49 -12.22
N ALA A 37 2.12 -21.48 -13.53
CA ALA A 37 2.89 -20.69 -14.51
C ALA A 37 2.78 -19.17 -14.23
N TYR A 38 1.56 -18.68 -13.99
CA TYR A 38 1.32 -17.28 -13.60
C TYR A 38 2.01 -16.93 -12.28
N TYR A 39 1.91 -17.82 -11.30
CA TYR A 39 2.57 -17.64 -10.01
C TYR A 39 4.10 -17.62 -10.16
N LEU A 40 4.68 -18.53 -10.94
CA LEU A 40 6.12 -18.57 -11.17
C LEU A 40 6.63 -17.28 -11.84
N LEU A 41 5.89 -16.74 -12.79
CA LEU A 41 6.18 -15.45 -13.40
C LEU A 41 6.17 -14.34 -12.32
N ALA A 42 5.12 -14.30 -11.49
CA ALA A 42 4.98 -13.29 -10.44
C ALA A 42 6.12 -13.37 -9.40
N ILE A 43 6.50 -14.58 -8.97
CA ILE A 43 7.63 -14.79 -8.05
C ILE A 43 8.95 -14.36 -8.69
N CYS A 44 9.16 -14.63 -9.98
CA CYS A 44 10.36 -14.14 -10.66
C CYS A 44 10.45 -12.60 -10.66
N GLN A 45 9.34 -11.89 -10.77
CA GLN A 45 9.32 -10.43 -10.66
C GLN A 45 9.57 -9.99 -9.22
N PHE A 46 8.92 -10.64 -8.25
CA PHE A 46 9.05 -10.34 -6.83
C PHE A 46 10.48 -10.54 -6.32
N ASP A 47 11.12 -11.67 -6.63
CA ASP A 47 12.48 -12.00 -6.17
C ASP A 47 13.56 -11.09 -6.78
N GLN A 48 13.25 -10.35 -7.83
CA GLN A 48 14.14 -9.36 -8.44
C GLN A 48 14.05 -7.99 -7.76
N ILE A 49 13.13 -7.77 -6.82
CA ILE A 49 13.07 -6.53 -6.05
C ILE A 49 14.24 -6.52 -5.06
N ILE A 50 15.29 -5.75 -5.37
CA ILE A 50 16.47 -5.61 -4.50
C ILE A 50 16.23 -4.54 -3.44
N ASP A 51 15.63 -3.41 -3.85
CA ASP A 51 15.34 -2.28 -3.00
C ASP A 51 14.06 -1.58 -3.52
N VAL A 52 12.97 -1.77 -2.81
CA VAL A 52 11.67 -1.15 -3.16
C VAL A 52 11.80 0.38 -3.26
N GLY A 53 12.72 0.96 -2.50
CA GLY A 53 12.99 2.39 -2.51
C GLY A 53 13.63 2.91 -3.80
N ARG A 54 14.39 2.09 -4.51
CA ARG A 54 15.12 2.48 -5.73
C ARG A 54 14.51 1.94 -7.01
N ASP A 55 13.83 0.80 -6.94
CA ASP A 55 13.38 0.06 -8.12
C ASP A 55 11.86 -0.03 -8.18
N GLN A 56 11.21 1.13 -8.21
CA GLN A 56 9.75 1.23 -8.25
C GLN A 56 9.16 0.48 -9.45
N ALA A 57 9.80 0.54 -10.62
CA ALA A 57 9.33 -0.14 -11.82
C ALA A 57 9.26 -1.68 -11.63
N ARG A 58 10.21 -2.28 -10.89
CA ARG A 58 10.16 -3.72 -10.58
C ARG A 58 9.08 -4.05 -9.57
N SER A 59 8.88 -3.19 -8.57
CA SER A 59 7.79 -3.36 -7.61
C SER A 59 6.43 -3.30 -8.30
N ASP A 60 6.24 -2.37 -9.24
CA ASP A 60 5.01 -2.26 -10.03
C ASP A 60 4.77 -3.51 -10.90
N LEU A 61 5.81 -4.04 -11.55
CA LEU A 61 5.72 -5.28 -12.33
C LEU A 61 5.38 -6.49 -11.45
N ALA A 62 5.99 -6.58 -10.27
CA ALA A 62 5.69 -7.65 -9.32
C ALA A 62 4.23 -7.55 -8.82
N LEU A 63 3.76 -6.37 -8.43
CA LEU A 63 2.38 -6.14 -8.02
C LEU A 63 1.39 -6.50 -9.12
N LEU A 64 1.65 -6.08 -10.37
CA LEU A 64 0.81 -6.43 -11.51
C LEU A 64 0.69 -7.94 -11.68
N ALA A 65 1.82 -8.65 -11.66
CA ALA A 65 1.85 -10.09 -11.84
C ALA A 65 1.21 -10.86 -10.67
N LEU A 66 1.46 -10.43 -9.42
CA LEU A 66 0.85 -11.02 -8.22
C LEU A 66 -0.68 -10.83 -8.22
N ASN A 67 -1.16 -9.63 -8.56
CA ASN A 67 -2.58 -9.35 -8.67
C ASN A 67 -3.24 -10.14 -9.81
N GLU A 68 -2.53 -10.43 -10.90
CA GLU A 68 -3.06 -11.28 -11.96
C GLU A 68 -3.28 -12.72 -11.48
N VAL A 69 -2.40 -13.26 -10.63
CA VAL A 69 -2.58 -14.58 -10.01
C VAL A 69 -3.84 -14.62 -9.14
N THR A 70 -4.01 -13.64 -8.26
CA THR A 70 -5.17 -13.58 -7.34
C THR A 70 -6.49 -13.38 -8.07
N ALA A 71 -6.49 -12.56 -9.14
CA ALA A 71 -7.69 -12.29 -9.94
C ALA A 71 -8.12 -13.48 -10.78
N ARG A 72 -7.18 -14.22 -11.38
CA ARG A 72 -7.48 -15.35 -12.27
C ARG A 72 -7.75 -16.65 -11.52
N PHE A 73 -7.08 -16.88 -10.40
CA PHE A 73 -7.10 -18.15 -9.69
C PHE A 73 -7.36 -17.99 -8.19
N PRO A 74 -8.44 -17.30 -7.78
CA PRO A 74 -8.65 -16.87 -6.39
C PRO A 74 -8.69 -18.02 -5.37
N GLU A 75 -9.11 -19.22 -5.81
CA GLU A 75 -9.23 -20.40 -4.94
C GLU A 75 -7.93 -21.23 -4.86
N SER A 76 -6.87 -20.83 -5.57
CA SER A 76 -5.61 -21.56 -5.56
C SER A 76 -4.73 -21.22 -4.36
N ASP A 77 -3.91 -22.17 -3.92
CA ASP A 77 -2.88 -21.91 -2.91
C ASP A 77 -1.88 -20.84 -3.38
N TYR A 78 -1.67 -20.75 -4.69
CA TYR A 78 -0.82 -19.72 -5.30
C TYR A 78 -1.38 -18.31 -5.13
N ALA A 79 -2.70 -18.13 -5.22
CA ALA A 79 -3.34 -16.84 -5.00
C ALA A 79 -3.19 -16.38 -3.54
N ARG A 80 -3.26 -17.32 -2.59
CA ARG A 80 -3.08 -17.02 -1.17
C ARG A 80 -1.67 -16.52 -0.87
N ASP A 81 -0.66 -17.18 -1.41
CA ASP A 81 0.73 -16.74 -1.26
C ASP A 81 1.01 -15.43 -2.03
N ALA A 82 0.45 -15.29 -3.24
CA ALA A 82 0.55 -14.05 -4.01
C ALA A 82 -0.05 -12.84 -3.27
N SER A 83 -1.19 -13.02 -2.58
CA SER A 83 -1.79 -11.97 -1.75
C SER A 83 -0.86 -11.53 -0.62
N LEU A 84 -0.24 -12.48 0.11
CA LEU A 84 0.73 -12.15 1.16
C LEU A 84 1.93 -11.36 0.62
N LYS A 85 2.42 -11.73 -0.56
CA LYS A 85 3.53 -11.01 -1.20
C LYS A 85 3.12 -9.63 -1.69
N THR A 86 1.88 -9.48 -2.18
CA THR A 86 1.31 -8.17 -2.51
C THR A 86 1.32 -7.26 -1.28
N ASP A 87 0.82 -7.74 -0.14
CA ASP A 87 0.80 -6.98 1.11
C ASP A 87 2.22 -6.57 1.54
N MET A 88 3.20 -7.46 1.41
CA MET A 88 4.61 -7.16 1.73
C MET A 88 5.17 -6.03 0.84
N VAL A 89 4.93 -6.06 -0.47
CA VAL A 89 5.40 -5.03 -1.39
C VAL A 89 4.71 -3.70 -1.09
N MET A 90 3.40 -3.72 -0.86
CA MET A 90 2.62 -2.53 -0.53
C MET A 90 3.09 -1.89 0.78
N ASP A 91 3.36 -2.69 1.82
CA ASP A 91 3.85 -2.17 3.10
C ASP A 91 5.24 -1.53 2.97
N GLN A 92 6.13 -2.12 2.19
CA GLN A 92 7.45 -1.54 1.90
C GLN A 92 7.36 -0.22 1.11
N LEU A 93 6.49 -0.14 0.10
CA LEU A 93 6.26 1.09 -0.68
C LEU A 93 5.68 2.19 0.21
N ALA A 94 4.70 1.86 1.04
CA ALA A 94 4.15 2.78 2.04
C ALA A 94 5.22 3.26 3.02
N GLY A 95 6.07 2.36 3.51
CA GLY A 95 7.18 2.69 4.40
C GLY A 95 8.15 3.70 3.81
N LYS A 96 8.46 3.57 2.50
CA LYS A 96 9.27 4.54 1.77
C LYS A 96 8.60 5.91 1.71
N GLU A 97 7.32 5.98 1.34
CA GLU A 97 6.60 7.26 1.31
C GLU A 97 6.54 7.90 2.70
N MET A 98 6.38 7.09 3.76
CA MET A 98 6.45 7.55 5.14
C MET A 98 7.82 8.12 5.49
N GLU A 99 8.91 7.48 5.10
CA GLU A 99 10.27 7.96 5.34
C GLU A 99 10.51 9.32 4.68
N VAL A 100 10.15 9.46 3.40
CA VAL A 100 10.25 10.72 2.66
C VAL A 100 9.35 11.80 3.26
N GLY A 101 8.12 11.44 3.67
CA GLY A 101 7.20 12.34 4.34
C GLY A 101 7.75 12.87 5.66
N ARG A 102 8.30 12.00 6.52
CA ARG A 102 8.97 12.39 7.77
C ARG A 102 10.18 13.30 7.55
N TYR A 103 10.97 13.02 6.50
CA TYR A 103 12.08 13.88 6.12
C TYR A 103 11.63 15.31 5.80
N TYR A 104 10.59 15.49 4.99
CA TYR A 104 10.03 16.79 4.67
C TYR A 104 9.42 17.47 5.91
N LEU A 105 8.72 16.72 6.75
CA LEU A 105 8.12 17.24 7.98
C LEU A 105 9.18 17.82 8.93
N LEU A 106 10.29 17.10 9.14
CA LEU A 106 11.42 17.57 9.97
C LEU A 106 12.08 18.84 9.42
N ARG A 107 11.95 19.12 8.13
CA ARG A 107 12.46 20.35 7.50
C ARG A 107 11.45 21.49 7.49
N GLY A 108 10.24 21.27 8.01
CA GLY A 108 9.15 22.26 7.97
C GLY A 108 8.49 22.41 6.57
N GLU A 109 8.79 21.50 5.66
CA GLU A 109 8.23 21.45 4.28
C GLU A 109 6.87 20.76 4.30
N HIS A 110 5.91 21.34 5.03
CA HIS A 110 4.64 20.68 5.35
C HIS A 110 3.82 20.27 4.12
N LEU A 111 3.81 21.07 3.05
CA LEU A 111 3.08 20.72 1.82
C LEU A 111 3.68 19.50 1.12
N ALA A 112 5.01 19.38 1.09
CA ALA A 112 5.68 18.21 0.55
C ALA A 112 5.41 16.98 1.41
N ALA A 113 5.45 17.11 2.74
CA ALA A 113 5.11 16.04 3.67
C ALA A 113 3.66 15.56 3.51
N ILE A 114 2.70 16.48 3.43
CA ILE A 114 1.27 16.17 3.19
C ILE A 114 1.10 15.31 1.93
N ASN A 115 1.75 15.67 0.82
CA ASN A 115 1.63 14.89 -0.41
C ASN A 115 2.08 13.44 -0.23
N ARG A 116 3.20 13.21 0.49
CA ARG A 116 3.72 11.87 0.77
C ARG A 116 2.79 11.06 1.67
N PHE A 117 2.36 11.63 2.78
CA PHE A 117 1.44 10.95 3.71
C PHE A 117 0.07 10.68 3.06
N ARG A 118 -0.40 11.57 2.18
CA ARG A 118 -1.62 11.34 1.40
C ARG A 118 -1.48 10.14 0.47
N THR A 119 -0.36 10.00 -0.24
CA THR A 119 -0.10 8.81 -1.05
C THR A 119 -0.25 7.53 -0.23
N VAL A 120 0.25 7.50 1.02
CA VAL A 120 0.07 6.34 1.90
C VAL A 120 -1.41 6.06 2.18
N VAL A 121 -2.18 7.09 2.50
CA VAL A 121 -3.60 6.95 2.84
C VAL A 121 -4.47 6.63 1.62
N THR A 122 -4.09 7.04 0.40
CA THR A 122 -4.88 6.81 -0.81
C THR A 122 -4.48 5.53 -1.55
N GLU A 123 -3.19 5.24 -1.67
CA GLU A 123 -2.69 4.13 -2.49
C GLU A 123 -2.36 2.87 -1.68
N TYR A 124 -2.07 3.01 -0.37
CA TYR A 124 -1.58 1.93 0.49
C TYR A 124 -2.47 1.70 1.72
N GLN A 125 -3.79 1.69 1.51
CA GLN A 125 -4.81 1.69 2.57
C GLN A 125 -4.78 0.46 3.49
N SER A 126 -4.30 -0.68 3.01
CA SER A 126 -4.23 -1.94 3.77
C SER A 126 -2.97 -2.06 4.63
N THR A 127 -2.03 -1.11 4.53
CA THR A 127 -0.73 -1.21 5.19
C THR A 127 -0.77 -0.75 6.66
N THR A 128 0.21 -1.21 7.42
CA THR A 128 0.38 -0.85 8.84
C THR A 128 0.76 0.62 9.06
N HIS A 129 1.14 1.32 7.99
CA HIS A 129 1.58 2.71 8.01
C HIS A 129 0.45 3.75 8.04
N VAL A 130 -0.79 3.36 7.70
CA VAL A 130 -1.94 4.28 7.56
C VAL A 130 -2.25 5.06 8.84
N PRO A 131 -2.27 4.47 10.05
CA PRO A 131 -2.53 5.23 11.26
C PRO A 131 -1.50 6.33 11.53
N GLU A 132 -0.21 6.04 11.32
CA GLU A 132 0.85 7.05 11.43
C GLU A 132 0.68 8.13 10.36
N ALA A 133 0.42 7.76 9.10
CA ALA A 133 0.25 8.70 8.00
C ALA A 133 -0.90 9.70 8.29
N LEU A 134 -2.03 9.22 8.81
CA LEU A 134 -3.15 10.06 9.22
C LEU A 134 -2.75 11.03 10.35
N HIS A 135 -2.03 10.55 11.37
CA HIS A 135 -1.51 11.42 12.44
C HIS A 135 -0.58 12.51 11.88
N ARG A 136 0.38 12.15 11.03
CA ARG A 136 1.31 13.10 10.39
C ARG A 136 0.62 14.11 9.48
N LEU A 137 -0.49 13.72 8.85
CA LEU A 137 -1.35 14.65 8.13
C LEU A 137 -2.02 15.64 9.06
N VAL A 138 -2.56 15.20 10.22
CA VAL A 138 -3.12 16.10 11.25
C VAL A 138 -2.08 17.13 11.69
N GLU A 139 -0.88 16.68 12.07
CA GLU A 139 0.24 17.52 12.47
C GLU A 139 0.60 18.55 11.39
N SER A 140 0.73 18.10 10.14
CA SER A 140 1.09 18.96 9.01
C SER A 140 0.01 19.98 8.67
N TYR A 141 -1.27 19.59 8.69
CA TYR A 141 -2.39 20.49 8.43
C TYR A 141 -2.52 21.57 9.53
N LEU A 142 -2.35 21.19 10.80
CA LEU A 142 -2.34 22.15 11.90
C LEU A 142 -1.20 23.15 11.75
N SER A 143 -0.01 22.70 11.37
CA SER A 143 1.17 23.55 11.22
C SER A 143 1.00 24.63 10.13
N ILE A 144 0.17 24.39 9.11
CA ILE A 144 -0.13 25.37 8.05
C ILE A 144 -1.50 26.04 8.20
N GLY A 145 -2.18 25.84 9.34
CA GLY A 145 -3.45 26.49 9.66
C GLY A 145 -4.68 25.90 8.96
N LEU A 146 -4.57 24.73 8.35
CA LEU A 146 -5.69 24.04 7.71
C LEU A 146 -6.50 23.21 8.73
N ILE A 147 -7.12 23.91 9.69
CA ILE A 147 -7.81 23.31 10.83
C ILE A 147 -8.91 22.33 10.41
N GLY A 148 -9.71 22.69 9.39
CA GLY A 148 -10.81 21.82 8.92
C GLY A 148 -10.30 20.49 8.37
N GLN A 149 -9.19 20.47 7.63
CA GLN A 149 -8.57 19.26 7.13
C GLN A 149 -7.97 18.41 8.27
N ALA A 150 -7.35 19.07 9.25
CA ALA A 150 -6.84 18.39 10.43
C ALA A 150 -7.97 17.67 11.19
N GLN A 151 -9.10 18.36 11.44
CA GLN A 151 -10.26 17.79 12.12
C GLN A 151 -10.84 16.59 11.38
N GLN A 152 -11.00 16.71 10.06
CA GLN A 152 -11.51 15.60 9.21
C GLN A 152 -10.57 14.40 9.24
N THR A 153 -9.26 14.62 9.12
CA THR A 153 -8.25 13.56 9.15
C THR A 153 -8.21 12.89 10.52
N ALA A 154 -8.29 13.64 11.61
CA ALA A 154 -8.34 13.09 12.96
C ALA A 154 -9.63 12.28 13.20
N ALA A 155 -10.77 12.71 12.65
CA ALA A 155 -12.02 11.94 12.70
C ALA A 155 -11.89 10.59 11.96
N VAL A 156 -11.21 10.57 10.80
CA VAL A 156 -10.88 9.34 10.06
C VAL A 156 -10.05 8.40 10.93
N LEU A 157 -8.99 8.93 11.54
CA LEU A 157 -8.09 8.16 12.40
C LEU A 157 -8.84 7.58 13.60
N GLY A 158 -9.67 8.39 14.27
CA GLY A 158 -10.45 7.95 15.43
C GLY A 158 -11.53 6.91 15.07
N HIS A 159 -12.13 7.01 13.89
CA HIS A 159 -13.14 6.05 13.44
C HIS A 159 -12.54 4.69 13.08
N ASN A 160 -11.46 4.68 12.30
CA ASN A 160 -10.88 3.44 11.78
C ASN A 160 -9.87 2.79 12.75
N TYR A 161 -9.23 3.59 13.59
CA TYR A 161 -8.15 3.15 14.48
C TYR A 161 -8.29 3.69 15.92
N PRO A 162 -9.48 3.51 16.57
CA PRO A 162 -9.78 4.16 17.85
C PRO A 162 -8.84 3.76 18.99
N GLY A 163 -8.20 2.59 18.90
CA GLY A 163 -7.26 2.06 19.90
C GLY A 163 -5.79 2.38 19.61
N SER A 164 -5.48 3.13 18.54
CA SER A 164 -4.09 3.41 18.20
C SER A 164 -3.50 4.56 19.04
N ASN A 165 -2.22 4.46 19.37
CA ASN A 165 -1.48 5.56 20.01
C ASN A 165 -1.50 6.82 19.13
N TRP A 166 -1.47 6.67 17.82
CA TRP A 166 -1.53 7.77 16.87
C TRP A 166 -2.82 8.59 16.99
N TYR A 167 -3.95 7.93 17.32
CA TYR A 167 -5.19 8.66 17.61
C TYR A 167 -5.08 9.47 18.90
N SER A 168 -4.55 8.88 19.96
CA SER A 168 -4.36 9.56 21.24
C SER A 168 -3.44 10.78 21.10
N ASP A 169 -2.36 10.64 20.33
CA ASP A 169 -1.40 11.71 20.05
C ASP A 169 -2.04 12.84 19.22
N SER A 170 -2.84 12.49 18.21
CA SER A 170 -3.59 13.46 17.40
C SER A 170 -4.59 14.23 18.25
N TYR A 171 -5.28 13.55 19.15
CA TYR A 171 -6.24 14.16 20.07
C TYR A 171 -5.55 15.16 21.00
N ALA A 172 -4.45 14.76 21.63
CA ALA A 172 -3.66 15.63 22.50
C ALA A 172 -3.12 16.86 21.77
N LEU A 173 -2.63 16.67 20.54
CA LEU A 173 -2.11 17.75 19.70
C LEU A 173 -3.20 18.78 19.37
N MET A 174 -4.40 18.35 19.00
CA MET A 174 -5.52 19.21 18.68
C MET A 174 -6.02 19.97 19.91
N GLN A 175 -6.17 19.29 21.06
CA GLN A 175 -6.53 19.95 22.32
C GLN A 175 -5.51 21.01 22.73
N GLY A 176 -4.22 20.73 22.58
CA GLY A 176 -3.14 21.67 22.88
C GLY A 176 -3.19 22.96 22.03
N GLN A 177 -3.82 22.90 20.87
CA GLN A 177 -4.06 24.06 19.98
C GLN A 177 -5.48 24.67 20.12
N GLY A 178 -6.27 24.21 21.08
CA GLY A 178 -7.64 24.68 21.28
C GLY A 178 -8.63 24.29 20.17
N VAL A 179 -8.30 23.24 19.42
CA VAL A 179 -9.15 22.73 18.33
C VAL A 179 -10.01 21.58 18.85
N GLU A 180 -11.31 21.75 18.80
CA GLU A 180 -12.23 20.68 19.16
C GLU A 180 -12.27 19.60 18.06
N LEU A 181 -12.21 18.32 18.48
CA LEU A 181 -12.46 17.20 17.59
C LEU A 181 -13.98 17.06 17.37
N PRO A 182 -14.43 16.84 16.12
CA PRO A 182 -15.80 16.43 15.90
C PRO A 182 -16.04 15.08 16.60
N ALA A 183 -17.24 14.92 17.18
CA ALA A 183 -17.63 13.62 17.74
C ALA A 183 -17.39 12.52 16.70
N PRO A 184 -16.87 11.34 17.09
CA PRO A 184 -16.67 10.24 16.16
C PRO A 184 -18.00 9.96 15.46
N PRO A 185 -18.04 9.78 14.12
CA PRO A 185 -19.25 9.47 13.42
C PRO A 185 -19.83 8.17 13.99
N ASP A 186 -21.15 8.13 14.22
CA ASP A 186 -21.81 6.94 14.74
C ASP A 186 -21.39 5.70 13.94
N ALA A 187 -20.93 4.66 14.63
CA ALA A 187 -20.43 3.40 14.07
C ALA A 187 -21.47 2.65 13.17
N LYS A 188 -22.70 3.16 13.06
CA LYS A 188 -23.80 2.61 12.24
C LYS A 188 -23.94 3.22 10.86
N ALA A 189 -23.31 4.35 10.56
CA ALA A 189 -23.25 4.86 9.21
C ALA A 189 -22.09 4.17 8.51
N GLY A 190 -22.35 3.25 7.59
CA GLY A 190 -21.36 2.65 6.70
C GLY A 190 -20.69 3.74 5.85
N PHE A 191 -19.72 4.39 6.43
CA PHE A 191 -19.11 5.60 5.94
C PHE A 191 -17.81 5.23 5.23
N ASN A 192 -17.87 5.12 3.90
CA ASN A 192 -16.68 4.96 3.08
C ASN A 192 -15.93 6.30 3.04
N LEU A 193 -15.17 6.56 4.11
CA LEU A 193 -14.52 7.83 4.38
C LEU A 193 -13.31 8.06 3.48
N PHE A 194 -12.68 6.99 2.98
CA PHE A 194 -11.60 7.07 2.00
C PHE A 194 -12.05 7.68 0.67
N ASP A 195 -13.30 7.46 0.24
CA ASP A 195 -13.90 8.12 -0.93
C ASP A 195 -14.04 9.66 -0.75
N ARG A 196 -14.12 10.14 0.48
CA ARG A 196 -14.21 11.58 0.77
C ARG A 196 -12.84 12.25 0.86
N ILE A 197 -11.80 11.57 1.36
CA ILE A 197 -10.44 12.11 1.35
C ILE A 197 -9.98 12.32 -0.09
N GLY A 198 -10.28 11.40 -1.00
CA GLY A 198 -10.00 11.56 -2.43
C GLY A 198 -10.75 12.73 -3.09
N LYS A 199 -11.96 13.08 -2.60
CA LYS A 199 -12.81 14.16 -3.16
C LYS A 199 -12.60 15.54 -2.50
N LEU A 200 -11.93 15.61 -1.35
CA LEU A 200 -11.67 16.86 -0.63
C LEU A 200 -10.38 17.56 -1.04
N VAL A 201 -9.77 17.08 -2.10
CA VAL A 201 -8.42 17.49 -2.50
C VAL A 201 -8.38 18.08 -3.92
N PHE A 202 -9.53 18.36 -4.52
CA PHE A 202 -9.63 19.14 -5.76
C PHE A 202 -10.39 20.43 -5.54
#